data_797d8b7a764eda4176b372784cf96221
#
_entry.id   797d8b7a764eda4176b372784cf96221
#
_cell.length_a   1.000
_cell.length_b   1.000
_cell.length_c   1.000
_cell.angle_alpha   90.00
_cell.angle_beta   90.00
_cell.angle_gamma   90.00
#
_symmetry.space_group_name_H-M   'P 1'
#
loop_
_entity.id
_entity.type
_entity.pdbx_description
1 polymer ?
#
loop_
_entity_poly.entity_id
_entity_poly.type
_entity_poly.pdbx_seq_one_letter_code
_entity_poly.pdbx_strand_id
1 'polypeptide(L)'
;VDNEGTYIYTIEGTPPCENSTASVTVSVNPIPNPGEAGTAVFCENGAPEDLINYLGGTPDAGGTWSPPLASGTGIFDPTQDTAGTYTYTVSGTAPCTPQSTTVTVSINPIPNAGTDGSITLCETSPSVDLFTLLGNSPETGGSWSPPLASGTGVFDPSQDTAGTYTYTVNGTAQCTPHSTTDT
;
A
#
# COMPACT_ATOMS: atom_id res chain seq x y z
N VAL A 1 -10.55 17.24 -38.05
CA VAL A 1 -11.39 16.99 -36.88
C VAL A 1 -12.16 18.26 -36.63
N ASP A 2 -13.49 18.18 -36.65
CA ASP A 2 -14.34 19.33 -36.38
C ASP A 2 -14.20 19.68 -34.89
N ASN A 3 -14.06 20.99 -34.60
CA ASN A 3 -13.85 21.49 -33.24
C ASN A 3 -15.18 21.82 -32.56
N GLU A 4 -15.16 21.96 -31.24
CA GLU A 4 -16.26 22.56 -30.49
C GLU A 4 -16.57 23.96 -31.00
N GLY A 5 -17.83 24.37 -31.00
CA GLY A 5 -18.21 25.71 -31.39
C GLY A 5 -19.67 25.83 -31.87
N THR A 6 -20.00 27.03 -32.24
CA THR A 6 -21.32 27.33 -32.85
C THR A 6 -21.18 27.34 -34.36
N TYR A 7 -21.86 26.43 -35.03
CA TYR A 7 -21.96 26.33 -36.48
C TYR A 7 -23.22 27.04 -36.96
N ILE A 8 -23.04 27.95 -37.92
CA ILE A 8 -24.13 28.75 -38.48
C ILE A 8 -24.41 28.28 -39.90
N TYR A 9 -25.64 27.88 -40.14
CA TYR A 9 -26.13 27.59 -41.48
C TYR A 9 -26.89 28.81 -42.01
N THR A 10 -26.47 29.31 -43.16
CA THR A 10 -27.07 30.50 -43.77
C THR A 10 -27.66 30.13 -45.14
N ILE A 11 -28.91 30.52 -45.35
CA ILE A 11 -29.55 30.51 -46.69
C ILE A 11 -29.53 31.94 -47.20
N GLU A 12 -28.91 32.16 -48.31
CA GLU A 12 -28.87 33.47 -48.95
C GLU A 12 -30.19 33.80 -49.61
N GLY A 13 -30.74 34.95 -49.24
CA GLY A 13 -31.91 35.51 -49.89
C GLY A 13 -31.59 36.21 -51.20
N THR A 14 -32.51 36.16 -52.18
CA THR A 14 -32.39 36.97 -53.41
C THR A 14 -33.07 38.37 -53.17
N PRO A 15 -32.35 39.46 -53.45
CA PRO A 15 -32.97 40.78 -53.21
C PRO A 15 -34.39 40.91 -53.80
N PRO A 16 -35.34 41.46 -53.02
CA PRO A 16 -35.18 42.15 -51.74
C PRO A 16 -35.29 41.27 -50.46
N CYS A 17 -35.25 39.97 -50.60
CA CYS A 17 -35.32 39.06 -49.45
C CYS A 17 -33.95 38.98 -48.66
N GLU A 18 -34.06 39.03 -47.35
CA GLU A 18 -32.89 38.90 -46.45
C GLU A 18 -32.46 37.45 -46.31
N ASN A 19 -31.19 37.24 -45.87
CA ASN A 19 -30.65 35.93 -45.55
C ASN A 19 -31.35 35.34 -44.30
N SER A 20 -31.56 34.03 -44.30
CA SER A 20 -32.07 33.29 -43.13
C SER A 20 -30.95 32.44 -42.52
N THR A 21 -30.81 32.51 -41.21
CA THR A 21 -29.77 31.79 -40.50
C THR A 21 -30.32 30.90 -39.39
N ALA A 22 -29.69 29.75 -39.18
CA ALA A 22 -29.90 28.88 -38.01
C ALA A 22 -28.53 28.47 -37.45
N SER A 23 -28.43 28.20 -36.15
CA SER A 23 -27.19 27.82 -35.52
C SER A 23 -27.34 26.54 -34.70
N VAL A 24 -26.27 25.77 -34.63
CA VAL A 24 -26.09 24.58 -33.77
C VAL A 24 -24.82 24.77 -32.96
N THR A 25 -24.91 24.63 -31.64
CA THR A 25 -23.76 24.64 -30.76
C THR A 25 -23.37 23.18 -30.47
N VAL A 26 -22.11 22.83 -30.72
CA VAL A 26 -21.53 21.53 -30.46
C VAL A 26 -20.51 21.68 -29.32
N SER A 27 -20.66 20.86 -28.29
CA SER A 27 -19.70 20.71 -27.22
C SER A 27 -19.28 19.24 -27.10
N VAL A 28 -18.02 19.00 -26.77
CA VAL A 28 -17.44 17.66 -26.59
C VAL A 28 -16.93 17.54 -25.16
N ASN A 29 -17.48 16.60 -24.38
CA ASN A 29 -16.98 16.33 -23.04
C ASN A 29 -15.77 15.39 -23.10
N PRO A 30 -14.71 15.63 -22.28
CA PRO A 30 -13.59 14.72 -22.21
C PRO A 30 -14.01 13.36 -21.62
N ILE A 31 -13.34 12.32 -22.05
CA ILE A 31 -13.49 10.98 -21.47
C ILE A 31 -12.80 11.01 -20.10
N PRO A 32 -13.47 10.53 -19.01
CA PRO A 32 -12.84 10.42 -17.69
C PRO A 32 -11.62 9.53 -17.74
N ASN A 33 -10.56 9.91 -17.02
CA ASN A 33 -9.34 9.14 -16.91
C ASN A 33 -9.18 8.60 -15.47
N PRO A 34 -9.41 7.29 -15.21
CA PRO A 34 -9.23 6.71 -13.89
C PRO A 34 -7.76 6.40 -13.58
N GLY A 35 -6.83 6.60 -14.53
CA GLY A 35 -5.45 6.15 -14.45
C GLY A 35 -5.27 4.69 -14.87
N GLU A 36 -4.11 4.12 -14.52
CA GLU A 36 -3.75 2.73 -14.80
C GLU A 36 -3.76 1.91 -13.50
N ALA A 37 -4.01 0.60 -13.62
CA ALA A 37 -4.04 -0.29 -12.47
C ALA A 37 -2.68 -0.33 -11.74
N GLY A 38 -2.73 -0.41 -10.40
CA GLY A 38 -1.57 -0.43 -9.55
C GLY A 38 -1.61 -1.47 -8.43
N THR A 39 -0.54 -1.51 -7.66
CA THR A 39 -0.40 -2.37 -6.49
C THR A 39 0.15 -1.56 -5.32
N ALA A 40 -0.32 -1.85 -4.12
CA ALA A 40 0.16 -1.26 -2.87
C ALA A 40 0.50 -2.38 -1.87
N VAL A 41 1.60 -2.18 -1.14
CA VAL A 41 2.02 -3.09 -0.06
C VAL A 41 2.18 -2.27 1.20
N PHE A 42 1.48 -2.65 2.25
CA PHE A 42 1.53 -2.00 3.56
C PHE A 42 2.08 -2.96 4.63
N CYS A 43 2.58 -2.40 5.72
CA CYS A 43 2.73 -3.14 6.97
C CYS A 43 1.43 -3.02 7.78
N GLU A 44 1.08 -4.03 8.56
CA GLU A 44 -0.11 -4.06 9.42
C GLU A 44 -0.20 -2.84 10.37
N ASN A 45 0.95 -2.29 10.81
CA ASN A 45 1.03 -1.08 11.62
C ASN A 45 1.50 0.16 10.83
N GLY A 46 1.43 0.10 9.50
CA GLY A 46 1.86 1.20 8.62
C GLY A 46 0.99 2.44 8.77
N ALA A 47 1.52 3.58 8.35
CA ALA A 47 0.75 4.82 8.30
C ALA A 47 -0.32 4.76 7.20
N PRO A 48 -1.47 5.43 7.40
CA PRO A 48 -2.47 5.58 6.36
C PRO A 48 -1.94 6.35 5.15
N GLU A 49 -2.30 5.90 3.93
CA GLU A 49 -1.89 6.53 2.68
C GLU A 49 -3.04 6.59 1.66
N ASP A 50 -3.01 7.60 0.77
CA ASP A 50 -4.01 7.74 -0.28
C ASP A 50 -3.76 6.75 -1.42
N LEU A 51 -4.73 5.87 -1.70
CA LEU A 51 -4.64 4.85 -2.75
C LEU A 51 -4.50 5.43 -4.16
N ILE A 52 -4.89 6.68 -4.39
CA ILE A 52 -4.71 7.32 -5.70
C ILE A 52 -3.24 7.42 -6.09
N ASN A 53 -2.32 7.50 -5.12
CA ASN A 53 -0.87 7.56 -5.35
C ASN A 53 -0.28 6.26 -5.92
N TYR A 54 -1.02 5.16 -5.84
CA TYR A 54 -0.63 3.84 -6.34
C TYR A 54 -1.20 3.54 -7.73
N LEU A 55 -2.05 4.43 -8.26
CA LEU A 55 -2.50 4.36 -9.65
C LEU A 55 -1.43 4.89 -10.59
N GLY A 56 -1.27 4.22 -11.72
CA GLY A 56 -0.41 4.70 -12.79
C GLY A 56 -1.06 5.83 -13.61
N GLY A 57 -0.26 6.50 -14.45
CA GLY A 57 -0.72 7.60 -15.28
C GLY A 57 -1.05 8.86 -14.47
N THR A 58 -2.05 9.60 -14.93
CA THR A 58 -2.53 10.83 -14.27
C THR A 58 -4.04 10.72 -14.06
N PRO A 59 -4.49 10.02 -13.00
CA PRO A 59 -5.91 9.87 -12.74
C PRO A 59 -6.60 11.20 -12.46
N ASP A 60 -7.82 11.36 -12.96
CA ASP A 60 -8.66 12.50 -12.62
C ASP A 60 -9.06 12.39 -11.14
N ALA A 61 -9.04 13.53 -10.44
CA ALA A 61 -9.46 13.60 -9.04
C ALA A 61 -11.00 13.53 -8.89
N GLY A 62 -11.45 13.20 -7.67
CA GLY A 62 -12.88 13.20 -7.32
C GLY A 62 -13.65 11.94 -7.71
N GLY A 63 -12.96 10.87 -8.10
CA GLY A 63 -13.57 9.55 -8.24
C GLY A 63 -13.94 8.92 -6.90
N THR A 64 -14.56 7.76 -6.96
CA THR A 64 -15.02 6.99 -5.79
C THR A 64 -14.38 5.63 -5.74
N TRP A 65 -14.11 5.13 -4.52
CA TRP A 65 -13.54 3.81 -4.26
C TRP A 65 -14.60 2.78 -3.91
N SER A 66 -14.43 1.56 -4.41
CA SER A 66 -15.28 0.40 -4.08
C SER A 66 -14.40 -0.86 -3.92
N PRO A 67 -14.50 -1.61 -2.79
CA PRO A 67 -15.31 -1.29 -1.62
C PRO A 67 -14.92 0.06 -0.98
N PRO A 68 -15.81 0.69 -0.19
CA PRO A 68 -15.48 1.95 0.48
C PRO A 68 -14.38 1.71 1.52
N LEU A 69 -13.47 2.67 1.64
CA LEU A 69 -12.43 2.70 2.67
C LEU A 69 -13.01 3.24 4.00
N ALA A 70 -12.45 2.83 5.11
CA ALA A 70 -12.89 3.26 6.44
C ALA A 70 -12.86 4.79 6.63
N SER A 71 -11.90 5.46 5.99
CA SER A 71 -11.78 6.93 5.99
C SER A 71 -12.91 7.65 5.23
N GLY A 72 -13.53 6.97 4.27
CA GLY A 72 -14.49 7.58 3.33
C GLY A 72 -13.89 8.54 2.30
N THR A 73 -12.56 8.72 2.29
CA THR A 73 -11.86 9.74 1.48
C THR A 73 -10.85 9.18 0.49
N GLY A 74 -10.68 7.87 0.38
CA GLY A 74 -9.66 7.24 -0.47
C GLY A 74 -8.34 6.94 0.25
N ILE A 75 -8.21 7.33 1.52
CA ILE A 75 -7.05 7.02 2.37
C ILE A 75 -7.22 5.60 2.92
N PHE A 76 -6.27 4.72 2.60
CA PHE A 76 -6.19 3.36 3.11
C PHE A 76 -5.45 3.35 4.46
N ASP A 77 -6.08 2.80 5.49
CA ASP A 77 -5.49 2.59 6.81
C ASP A 77 -5.33 1.09 7.05
N PRO A 78 -4.09 0.55 7.05
CA PRO A 78 -3.85 -0.88 7.20
C PRO A 78 -4.31 -1.45 8.55
N THR A 79 -4.60 -0.59 9.54
CA THR A 79 -5.16 -1.02 10.84
C THR A 79 -6.68 -1.15 10.82
N GLN A 80 -7.38 -0.63 9.81
CA GLN A 80 -8.84 -0.60 9.73
C GLN A 80 -9.38 -1.19 8.42
N ASP A 81 -8.64 -1.02 7.32
CA ASP A 81 -9.02 -1.51 6.02
C ASP A 81 -8.42 -2.90 5.75
N THR A 82 -9.05 -3.68 4.90
CA THR A 82 -8.61 -5.05 4.60
C THR A 82 -7.81 -5.11 3.30
N ALA A 83 -6.82 -6.00 3.23
CA ALA A 83 -6.17 -6.34 1.96
C ALA A 83 -7.19 -6.80 0.92
N GLY A 84 -6.99 -6.42 -0.35
CA GLY A 84 -7.91 -6.77 -1.43
C GLY A 84 -7.79 -5.86 -2.64
N THR A 85 -8.74 -5.95 -3.55
CA THR A 85 -8.78 -5.10 -4.74
C THR A 85 -9.79 -3.97 -4.55
N TYR A 86 -9.31 -2.75 -4.71
CA TYR A 86 -10.10 -1.52 -4.65
C TYR A 86 -10.25 -0.95 -6.05
N THR A 87 -11.48 -0.65 -6.46
CA THR A 87 -11.80 -0.08 -7.76
C THR A 87 -12.01 1.43 -7.62
N TYR A 88 -11.25 2.21 -8.38
CA TYR A 88 -11.42 3.66 -8.51
C TYR A 88 -12.27 3.96 -9.74
N THR A 89 -13.36 4.69 -9.54
CA THR A 89 -14.29 5.05 -10.62
C THR A 89 -14.42 6.56 -10.73
N VAL A 90 -14.15 7.10 -11.91
CA VAL A 90 -14.32 8.50 -12.26
C VAL A 90 -15.61 8.65 -13.09
N SER A 91 -16.50 9.50 -12.64
CA SER A 91 -17.76 9.79 -13.34
C SER A 91 -17.53 10.66 -14.57
N GLY A 92 -18.17 10.31 -15.67
CA GLY A 92 -18.19 11.14 -16.88
C GLY A 92 -19.33 12.17 -16.86
N THR A 93 -19.13 13.28 -17.56
CA THR A 93 -20.24 14.18 -17.91
C THR A 93 -20.99 13.62 -19.11
N ALA A 94 -22.30 13.45 -18.99
CA ALA A 94 -23.11 12.89 -20.08
C ALA A 94 -22.83 13.59 -21.42
N PRO A 95 -22.69 12.80 -22.53
CA PRO A 95 -22.97 11.38 -22.71
C PRO A 95 -21.81 10.45 -22.40
N CYS A 96 -20.67 10.95 -21.83
CA CYS A 96 -19.53 10.11 -21.48
C CYS A 96 -19.87 9.17 -20.31
N THR A 97 -19.54 7.90 -20.46
CA THR A 97 -19.73 6.88 -19.41
C THR A 97 -18.61 6.94 -18.38
N PRO A 98 -18.86 6.55 -17.10
CA PRO A 98 -17.82 6.41 -16.10
C PRO A 98 -16.71 5.45 -16.56
N GLN A 99 -15.48 5.70 -16.11
CA GLN A 99 -14.31 4.84 -16.33
C GLN A 99 -13.75 4.41 -14.99
N SER A 100 -13.16 3.21 -14.93
CA SER A 100 -12.62 2.68 -13.69
C SER A 100 -11.32 1.91 -13.90
N THR A 101 -10.51 1.88 -12.85
CA THR A 101 -9.26 1.11 -12.71
C THR A 101 -9.16 0.52 -11.31
N THR A 102 -8.12 -0.26 -11.02
CA THR A 102 -7.99 -0.96 -9.74
C THR A 102 -6.63 -0.78 -9.08
N VAL A 103 -6.61 -0.79 -7.74
CA VAL A 103 -5.41 -1.00 -6.92
C VAL A 103 -5.58 -2.30 -6.16
N THR A 104 -4.59 -3.20 -6.27
CA THR A 104 -4.53 -4.42 -5.46
C THR A 104 -3.65 -4.15 -4.24
N VAL A 105 -4.23 -4.25 -3.05
CA VAL A 105 -3.57 -3.99 -1.77
C VAL A 105 -3.22 -5.29 -1.08
N SER A 106 -1.98 -5.41 -0.59
CA SER A 106 -1.51 -6.45 0.32
C SER A 106 -1.02 -5.84 1.63
N ILE A 107 -1.22 -6.55 2.74
CA ILE A 107 -0.75 -6.16 4.07
C ILE A 107 0.20 -7.23 4.56
N ASN A 108 1.42 -6.85 4.89
CA ASN A 108 2.41 -7.71 5.51
C ASN A 108 2.26 -7.68 7.04
N PRO A 109 2.36 -8.81 7.72
CA PRO A 109 2.31 -8.86 9.19
C PRO A 109 3.54 -8.18 9.80
N ILE A 110 3.40 -7.72 11.03
CA ILE A 110 4.52 -7.23 11.84
C ILE A 110 5.39 -8.42 12.21
N PRO A 111 6.73 -8.37 11.98
CA PRO A 111 7.61 -9.44 12.41
C PRO A 111 7.59 -9.60 13.96
N ASN A 112 7.62 -10.82 14.44
CA ASN A 112 7.59 -11.14 15.87
C ASN A 112 8.89 -11.78 16.33
N ALA A 113 9.72 -11.04 17.04
CA ALA A 113 10.94 -11.57 17.67
C ALA A 113 10.70 -12.21 19.05
N GLY A 114 9.45 -12.19 19.54
CA GLY A 114 9.10 -12.70 20.86
C GLY A 114 9.20 -11.64 21.96
N THR A 115 9.37 -12.10 23.19
CA THR A 115 9.65 -11.27 24.37
C THR A 115 10.92 -11.73 25.06
N ASP A 116 11.56 -10.81 25.79
CA ASP A 116 12.83 -11.04 26.46
C ASP A 116 12.81 -12.26 27.38
N GLY A 117 13.91 -13.02 27.36
CA GLY A 117 14.19 -14.12 28.26
C GLY A 117 15.43 -13.85 29.11
N SER A 118 15.70 -14.75 30.05
CA SER A 118 16.94 -14.72 30.83
C SER A 118 17.29 -16.11 31.38
N ILE A 119 18.59 -16.40 31.53
CA ILE A 119 19.06 -17.62 32.10
C ILE A 119 20.36 -17.38 32.88
N THR A 120 20.54 -18.15 33.97
CA THR A 120 21.82 -18.19 34.71
C THR A 120 22.44 -19.56 34.60
N LEU A 121 23.65 -19.62 34.09
CA LEU A 121 24.39 -20.85 33.84
C LEU A 121 25.68 -20.90 34.65
N CYS A 122 26.16 -22.12 34.97
CA CYS A 122 27.52 -22.33 35.41
C CYS A 122 28.42 -22.52 34.19
N GLU A 123 29.74 -22.22 34.33
CA GLU A 123 30.71 -22.39 33.25
C GLU A 123 30.79 -23.85 32.73
N THR A 124 30.38 -24.81 33.56
CA THR A 124 30.32 -26.25 33.20
C THR A 124 28.93 -26.72 32.77
N SER A 125 27.95 -25.81 32.64
CA SER A 125 26.61 -26.17 32.18
C SER A 125 26.61 -26.60 30.71
N PRO A 126 25.68 -27.46 30.29
CA PRO A 126 25.54 -27.81 28.87
C PRO A 126 25.11 -26.56 28.09
N SER A 127 25.37 -26.57 26.78
CA SER A 127 24.93 -25.54 25.84
C SER A 127 23.41 -25.43 25.82
N VAL A 128 22.90 -24.21 25.63
CA VAL A 128 21.48 -23.89 25.63
C VAL A 128 21.10 -23.12 24.35
N ASP A 129 20.01 -23.51 23.72
CA ASP A 129 19.44 -22.75 22.61
C ASP A 129 18.67 -21.53 23.16
N LEU A 130 19.21 -20.32 22.97
CA LEU A 130 18.63 -19.07 23.45
C LEU A 130 17.23 -18.80 22.86
N PHE A 131 16.98 -19.30 21.65
CA PHE A 131 15.67 -19.16 21.05
C PHE A 131 14.53 -19.75 21.90
N THR A 132 14.82 -20.83 22.62
CA THR A 132 13.85 -21.52 23.50
C THR A 132 13.48 -20.71 24.76
N LEU A 133 14.27 -19.71 25.11
CA LEU A 133 14.05 -18.84 26.28
C LEU A 133 13.17 -17.63 25.93
N LEU A 134 13.06 -17.30 24.66
CA LEU A 134 12.22 -16.21 24.21
C LEU A 134 10.73 -16.56 24.39
N GLY A 135 9.97 -15.61 24.91
CA GLY A 135 8.52 -15.74 25.09
C GLY A 135 7.72 -15.34 23.84
N ASN A 136 6.38 -15.49 23.93
CA ASN A 136 5.43 -15.01 22.93
C ASN A 136 5.62 -15.56 21.51
N SER A 137 6.03 -16.84 21.40
CA SER A 137 6.14 -17.56 20.11
C SER A 137 6.87 -16.80 19.01
N PRO A 138 8.19 -16.55 19.17
CA PRO A 138 8.97 -15.82 18.18
C PRO A 138 8.99 -16.53 16.83
N GLU A 139 9.08 -15.77 15.75
CA GLU A 139 9.31 -16.31 14.42
C GLU A 139 10.73 -16.84 14.28
N THR A 140 10.87 -17.96 13.56
CA THR A 140 12.17 -18.56 13.25
C THR A 140 12.85 -17.81 12.09
N GLY A 141 14.21 -17.97 12.00
CA GLY A 141 14.99 -17.42 10.89
C GLY A 141 15.53 -16.01 11.13
N GLY A 142 15.37 -15.47 12.33
CA GLY A 142 16.06 -14.25 12.77
C GLY A 142 17.55 -14.45 12.99
N SER A 143 18.23 -13.42 13.44
CA SER A 143 19.67 -13.40 13.70
C SER A 143 19.98 -12.91 15.11
N TRP A 144 21.05 -13.45 15.69
CA TRP A 144 21.55 -13.04 17.01
C TRP A 144 22.71 -12.04 16.92
N SER A 145 22.72 -11.06 17.83
CA SER A 145 23.78 -10.07 17.99
C SER A 145 24.07 -9.83 19.48
N PRO A 146 25.37 -9.94 19.92
CA PRO A 146 26.54 -10.40 19.17
C PRO A 146 26.37 -11.83 18.66
N PRO A 147 27.16 -12.23 17.63
CA PRO A 147 27.09 -13.59 17.13
C PRO A 147 27.64 -14.58 18.18
N LEU A 148 26.97 -15.71 18.30
CA LEU A 148 27.41 -16.84 19.14
C LEU A 148 28.47 -17.69 18.42
N ALA A 149 29.36 -18.35 19.18
CA ALA A 149 30.41 -19.20 18.63
C ALA A 149 29.87 -20.34 17.76
N SER A 150 28.68 -20.87 18.09
CA SER A 150 27.95 -21.88 17.29
C SER A 150 27.48 -21.38 15.92
N GLY A 151 27.24 -20.08 15.76
CA GLY A 151 26.59 -19.50 14.59
C GLY A 151 25.09 -19.82 14.44
N THR A 152 24.47 -20.51 15.40
CA THR A 152 23.09 -21.04 15.31
C THR A 152 22.14 -20.57 16.42
N GLY A 153 22.59 -19.71 17.33
CA GLY A 153 21.77 -19.28 18.50
C GLY A 153 21.93 -20.16 19.71
N VAL A 154 22.80 -21.20 19.66
CA VAL A 154 23.11 -22.04 20.80
C VAL A 154 24.27 -21.42 21.58
N PHE A 155 24.02 -21.05 22.84
CA PHE A 155 25.00 -20.50 23.75
C PHE A 155 25.79 -21.64 24.44
N ASP A 156 27.13 -21.57 24.39
CA ASP A 156 28.02 -22.47 25.07
C ASP A 156 28.81 -21.72 26.18
N PRO A 157 28.54 -21.99 27.46
CA PRO A 157 29.20 -21.28 28.57
C PRO A 157 30.71 -21.38 28.58
N SER A 158 31.32 -22.37 27.89
CA SER A 158 32.75 -22.52 27.78
C SER A 158 33.39 -21.69 26.67
N GLN A 159 32.59 -21.14 25.73
CA GLN A 159 33.07 -20.45 24.54
C GLN A 159 32.48 -19.08 24.35
N ASP A 160 31.21 -18.90 24.73
CA ASP A 160 30.51 -17.63 24.60
C ASP A 160 30.65 -16.80 25.87
N THR A 161 30.64 -15.48 25.70
CA THR A 161 30.75 -14.54 26.81
C THR A 161 29.37 -14.22 27.39
N ALA A 162 29.23 -14.31 28.72
CA ALA A 162 27.99 -13.90 29.38
C ALA A 162 27.66 -12.40 29.05
N GLY A 163 26.41 -12.12 28.76
CA GLY A 163 25.96 -10.79 28.39
C GLY A 163 24.56 -10.83 27.73
N THR A 164 24.17 -9.73 27.14
CA THR A 164 22.89 -9.60 26.46
C THR A 164 23.02 -9.96 24.98
N TYR A 165 22.21 -10.87 24.53
CA TYR A 165 22.08 -11.28 23.14
C TYR A 165 20.75 -10.84 22.58
N THR A 166 20.76 -10.13 21.48
CA THR A 166 19.56 -9.61 20.81
C THR A 166 19.16 -10.50 19.65
N TYR A 167 17.95 -11.01 19.66
CA TYR A 167 17.35 -11.71 18.53
C TYR A 167 16.57 -10.72 17.67
N THR A 168 16.86 -10.70 16.37
CA THR A 168 16.21 -9.80 15.42
C THR A 168 15.55 -10.59 14.31
N VAL A 169 14.26 -10.36 14.10
CA VAL A 169 13.50 -10.84 12.94
C VAL A 169 13.34 -9.69 11.96
N ASN A 170 13.79 -9.91 10.73
CA ASN A 170 13.65 -8.90 9.68
C ASN A 170 12.23 -8.86 9.16
N GLY A 171 11.68 -7.65 9.03
CA GLY A 171 10.41 -7.42 8.37
C GLY A 171 10.51 -7.64 6.86
N THR A 172 9.38 -8.00 6.26
CA THR A 172 9.19 -7.94 4.81
C THR A 172 9.00 -6.48 4.37
N ALA A 173 8.92 -6.22 3.04
CA ALA A 173 8.74 -4.87 2.50
C ALA A 173 7.70 -4.05 3.30
N GLN A 174 8.03 -2.80 3.61
CA GLN A 174 7.27 -1.83 4.39
C GLN A 174 7.16 -2.10 5.91
N CYS A 175 7.57 -3.28 6.41
CA CYS A 175 7.61 -3.56 7.85
C CYS A 175 9.03 -3.39 8.40
N THR A 176 9.17 -2.64 9.51
CA THR A 176 10.44 -2.50 10.22
C THR A 176 10.81 -3.81 10.93
N PRO A 177 12.12 -4.14 11.09
CA PRO A 177 12.56 -5.28 11.90
C PRO A 177 12.07 -5.17 13.35
N HIS A 178 11.79 -6.31 13.96
CA HIS A 178 11.47 -6.41 15.39
C HIS A 178 12.59 -7.14 16.13
N SER A 179 12.96 -6.65 17.31
CA SER A 179 14.05 -7.22 18.13
C SER A 179 13.60 -7.45 19.57
N THR A 180 14.13 -8.50 20.17
CA THR A 180 14.02 -8.82 21.59
C THR A 180 15.38 -9.24 22.14
N THR A 181 15.55 -9.29 23.46
CA THR A 181 16.83 -9.54 24.13
C THR A 181 16.76 -10.75 25.03
N ASP A 182 17.90 -11.47 25.16
CA ASP A 182 18.12 -12.49 26.16
C ASP A 182 19.38 -12.15 26.99
N THR A 183 19.31 -12.38 28.32
CA THR A 183 20.37 -11.93 29.25
C THR A 183 20.79 -13.05 30.19
#